data_77870a15e79f121b32b7a306b3f774d5
#
_entry.id   77870a15e79f121b32b7a306b3f774d5
#
_cell.length_a   1.000
_cell.length_b   1.000
_cell.length_c   1.000
_cell.angle_alpha   90.00
_cell.angle_beta   90.00
_cell.angle_gamma   90.00
#
_symmetry.space_group_name_H-M   'P 1'
#
loop_
_entity.id
_entity.type
_entity.pdbx_description
1 polymer ?
#
loop_
_entity_poly.entity_id
_entity_poly.type
_entity_poly.pdbx_seq_one_letter_code
_entity_poly.pdbx_strand_id
1 'polypeptide(L)'
;MSTPHLASIPAGPRRFALVPTAALLLGALYCLLPVAWVLVASTKSGSELFSTFTFLPGTGFRRNVADLSAYRDGVYWKWMANSAFYAGAGALLSTAVSAVSGYALAVYRFRGQESIFNILLAGVLMPPVILAVPQYLLLAEADLTDSYLSVLLPVILSPYGVYLARIYAASAVPGDVIEAGRVDGGSEWRIFRTIALPMMLPGLVTVFLFQFVAIWNNFLLPYIMLGDDEKFPVTLGLYTLLQQGSTTPALYTLVITGAMLAIVPLIALFLVIQRFWSLDLLSGAVKS
;
A
#
# COMPACT_ATOMS: atom_id res chain seq x y z
N MET A 1 -35.48 30.61 -39.40
CA MET A 1 -34.49 29.76 -38.73
C MET A 1 -34.69 29.88 -37.23
N SER A 2 -35.42 28.94 -36.63
CA SER A 2 -35.81 28.96 -35.22
C SER A 2 -34.75 28.20 -34.41
N THR A 3 -34.14 28.86 -33.46
CA THR A 3 -33.21 28.28 -32.48
C THR A 3 -33.96 27.31 -31.56
N PRO A 4 -33.47 26.08 -31.35
CA PRO A 4 -34.10 25.18 -30.38
C PRO A 4 -33.76 25.64 -28.94
N HIS A 5 -34.81 25.92 -28.16
CA HIS A 5 -34.73 26.10 -26.71
C HIS A 5 -34.24 24.79 -26.06
N LEU A 6 -33.04 24.83 -25.49
CA LEU A 6 -32.59 23.79 -24.57
C LEU A 6 -33.47 23.84 -23.30
N ALA A 7 -34.36 22.87 -23.17
CA ALA A 7 -35.16 22.70 -21.99
C ALA A 7 -34.22 22.36 -20.79
N SER A 8 -34.22 23.23 -19.79
CA SER A 8 -33.53 22.99 -18.52
C SER A 8 -34.12 21.76 -17.84
N ILE A 9 -33.32 20.71 -17.64
CA ILE A 9 -33.71 19.54 -16.86
C ILE A 9 -33.95 20.01 -15.42
N PRO A 10 -35.17 19.85 -14.86
CA PRO A 10 -35.43 20.26 -13.51
C PRO A 10 -34.58 19.38 -12.53
N ALA A 11 -33.81 20.02 -11.67
CA ALA A 11 -33.12 19.35 -10.58
C ALA A 11 -34.18 18.69 -9.69
N GLY A 12 -34.27 17.37 -9.74
CA GLY A 12 -35.18 16.59 -8.92
C GLY A 12 -34.93 16.81 -7.42
N PRO A 13 -35.97 16.65 -6.56
CA PRO A 13 -35.88 17.00 -5.16
C PRO A 13 -34.81 16.18 -4.43
N ARG A 14 -33.96 16.87 -3.67
CA ARG A 14 -32.84 16.36 -2.84
C ARG A 14 -33.24 15.28 -1.78
N ARG A 15 -34.46 14.77 -1.79
CA ARG A 15 -34.99 13.81 -0.79
C ARG A 15 -34.38 12.41 -0.88
N PHE A 16 -33.74 12.04 -2.00
CA PHE A 16 -33.10 10.73 -2.16
C PHE A 16 -31.69 10.63 -1.56
N ALA A 17 -31.13 11.75 -1.08
CA ALA A 17 -29.76 11.75 -0.55
C ALA A 17 -29.67 11.26 0.92
N LEU A 18 -30.77 11.21 1.68
CA LEU A 18 -30.72 10.86 3.12
C LEU A 18 -30.31 9.40 3.35
N VAL A 19 -30.89 8.46 2.61
CA VAL A 19 -30.59 7.03 2.79
C VAL A 19 -29.14 6.71 2.38
N PRO A 20 -28.63 7.11 1.19
CA PRO A 20 -27.22 6.93 0.85
C PRO A 20 -26.28 7.62 1.83
N THR A 21 -26.60 8.84 2.28
CA THR A 21 -25.78 9.56 3.25
C THR A 21 -25.74 8.84 4.61
N ALA A 22 -26.88 8.37 5.09
CA ALA A 22 -26.95 7.59 6.34
C ALA A 22 -26.15 6.28 6.22
N ALA A 23 -26.26 5.56 5.10
CA ALA A 23 -25.50 4.35 4.86
C ALA A 23 -23.98 4.61 4.83
N LEU A 24 -23.54 5.71 4.18
CA LEU A 24 -22.13 6.12 4.16
C LEU A 24 -21.62 6.50 5.55
N LEU A 25 -22.42 7.24 6.35
CA LEU A 25 -22.04 7.61 7.70
C LEU A 25 -21.94 6.39 8.62
N LEU A 26 -22.88 5.46 8.54
CA LEU A 26 -22.82 4.20 9.30
C LEU A 26 -21.59 3.36 8.88
N GLY A 27 -21.32 3.26 7.59
CA GLY A 27 -20.12 2.59 7.09
C GLY A 27 -18.82 3.25 7.58
N ALA A 28 -18.76 4.58 7.53
CA ALA A 28 -17.62 5.35 8.04
C ALA A 28 -17.43 5.15 9.55
N LEU A 29 -18.52 5.22 10.33
CA LEU A 29 -18.47 4.97 11.77
C LEU A 29 -17.98 3.56 12.08
N TYR A 30 -18.48 2.55 11.37
CA TYR A 30 -18.06 1.17 11.52
C TYR A 30 -16.56 0.99 11.23
N CYS A 31 -16.04 1.59 10.15
CA CYS A 31 -14.63 1.52 9.81
C CYS A 31 -13.71 2.29 10.78
N LEU A 32 -14.21 3.42 11.34
CA LEU A 32 -13.43 4.24 12.27
C LEU A 32 -13.42 3.71 13.70
N LEU A 33 -14.40 2.89 14.07
CA LEU A 33 -14.55 2.38 15.44
C LEU A 33 -13.33 1.60 15.93
N PRO A 34 -12.73 0.64 15.17
CA PRO A 34 -11.51 -0.03 15.59
C PRO A 34 -10.32 0.93 15.76
N VAL A 35 -10.20 1.92 14.87
CA VAL A 35 -9.12 2.93 14.94
C VAL A 35 -9.29 3.79 16.18
N ALA A 36 -10.51 4.25 16.44
CA ALA A 36 -10.85 5.01 17.66
C ALA A 36 -10.56 4.19 18.93
N TRP A 37 -10.85 2.89 18.90
CA TRP A 37 -10.53 2.00 20.01
C TRP A 37 -9.01 1.92 20.25
N VAL A 38 -8.19 1.73 19.24
CA VAL A 38 -6.73 1.68 19.37
C VAL A 38 -6.18 3.00 19.91
N LEU A 39 -6.70 4.15 19.43
CA LEU A 39 -6.33 5.47 19.92
C LEU A 39 -6.63 5.63 21.41
N VAL A 40 -7.83 5.27 21.86
CA VAL A 40 -8.23 5.34 23.27
C VAL A 40 -7.43 4.33 24.11
N ALA A 41 -7.29 3.09 23.64
CA ALA A 41 -6.57 2.04 24.37
C ALA A 41 -5.08 2.38 24.55
N SER A 42 -4.45 3.06 23.60
CA SER A 42 -3.06 3.53 23.71
C SER A 42 -2.83 4.56 24.83
N THR A 43 -3.91 5.21 25.32
CA THR A 43 -3.85 6.18 26.41
C THR A 43 -3.98 5.54 27.80
N LYS A 44 -4.34 4.26 27.87
CA LYS A 44 -4.56 3.54 29.15
C LYS A 44 -3.27 2.91 29.69
N SER A 45 -3.23 2.79 31.01
CA SER A 45 -2.22 1.94 31.68
C SER A 45 -2.58 0.45 31.51
N GLY A 46 -1.64 -0.45 31.80
CA GLY A 46 -1.88 -1.90 31.70
C GLY A 46 -3.05 -2.40 32.54
N SER A 47 -3.24 -1.83 33.75
CA SER A 47 -4.38 -2.15 34.62
C SER A 47 -5.70 -1.56 34.12
N GLU A 48 -5.71 -0.31 33.62
CA GLU A 48 -6.89 0.36 33.10
C GLU A 48 -7.40 -0.28 31.81
N LEU A 49 -6.50 -0.88 31.03
CA LEU A 49 -6.86 -1.53 29.76
C LEU A 49 -7.92 -2.62 29.96
N PHE A 50 -7.87 -3.33 31.08
CA PHE A 50 -8.79 -4.46 31.36
C PHE A 50 -9.85 -4.13 32.42
N SER A 51 -9.75 -3.02 33.15
CA SER A 51 -10.64 -2.68 34.27
C SER A 51 -11.58 -1.52 34.01
N THR A 52 -11.32 -0.68 33.02
CA THR A 52 -12.13 0.50 32.72
C THR A 52 -12.98 0.32 31.46
N PHE A 53 -14.04 1.15 31.33
CA PHE A 53 -14.87 1.16 30.13
C PHE A 53 -14.02 1.37 28.87
N THR A 54 -14.29 0.59 27.83
CA THR A 54 -13.45 0.44 26.63
C THR A 54 -13.09 1.77 25.97
N PHE A 55 -14.03 2.71 25.84
CA PHE A 55 -13.81 4.00 25.18
C PHE A 55 -13.54 5.17 26.14
N LEU A 56 -13.32 4.90 27.45
CA LEU A 56 -12.87 5.93 28.37
C LEU A 56 -11.36 6.14 28.21
N PRO A 57 -10.88 7.33 27.80
CA PRO A 57 -9.44 7.57 27.66
C PRO A 57 -8.76 7.61 29.03
N GLY A 58 -7.52 7.14 29.06
CA GLY A 58 -6.58 7.26 30.19
C GLY A 58 -5.60 8.43 30.00
N THR A 59 -4.65 8.55 30.91
CA THR A 59 -3.59 9.59 30.88
C THR A 59 -2.20 9.01 30.58
N GLY A 60 -2.12 7.72 30.32
CA GLY A 60 -0.89 6.96 30.22
C GLY A 60 -0.09 7.08 28.90
N PHE A 61 -0.61 7.76 27.89
CA PHE A 61 -0.02 7.76 26.53
C PHE A 61 1.48 8.09 26.52
N ARG A 62 1.88 9.17 27.18
CA ARG A 62 3.30 9.59 27.22
C ARG A 62 4.20 8.51 27.86
N ARG A 63 3.72 7.90 28.94
CA ARG A 63 4.41 6.82 29.62
C ARG A 63 4.51 5.59 28.72
N ASN A 64 3.43 5.18 28.09
CA ASN A 64 3.39 4.04 27.19
C ASN A 64 4.37 4.19 26.01
N VAL A 65 4.48 5.41 25.45
CA VAL A 65 5.47 5.72 24.40
C VAL A 65 6.89 5.67 24.96
N ALA A 66 7.13 6.18 26.17
CA ALA A 66 8.45 6.10 26.81
C ALA A 66 8.85 4.66 27.11
N ASP A 67 7.94 3.86 27.69
CA ASP A 67 8.16 2.45 28.00
C ASP A 67 8.43 1.64 26.71
N LEU A 68 7.68 1.89 25.63
CA LEU A 68 7.90 1.28 24.31
C LEU A 68 9.26 1.66 23.74
N SER A 69 9.66 2.94 23.88
CA SER A 69 10.93 3.45 23.38
C SER A 69 12.13 2.94 24.17
N ALA A 70 11.93 2.61 25.45
CA ALA A 70 12.96 2.03 26.30
C ALA A 70 13.03 0.49 26.22
N TYR A 71 11.98 -0.15 25.69
CA TYR A 71 11.91 -1.60 25.63
C TYR A 71 13.03 -2.16 24.74
N ARG A 72 13.88 -3.04 25.31
CA ARG A 72 15.00 -3.68 24.61
C ARG A 72 15.84 -2.69 23.78
N ASP A 73 16.29 -1.63 24.42
CA ASP A 73 17.15 -0.59 23.84
C ASP A 73 16.54 0.10 22.59
N GLY A 74 15.22 0.23 22.57
CA GLY A 74 14.51 0.92 21.49
C GLY A 74 14.26 0.08 20.24
N VAL A 75 14.22 -1.23 20.36
CA VAL A 75 14.01 -2.18 19.24
C VAL A 75 12.79 -1.84 18.40
N TYR A 76 11.74 -1.27 18.99
CA TYR A 76 10.55 -0.83 18.26
C TYR A 76 10.88 0.15 17.14
N TRP A 77 11.75 1.12 17.38
CA TRP A 77 12.12 2.11 16.36
C TRP A 77 12.96 1.49 15.24
N LYS A 78 13.72 0.43 15.54
CA LYS A 78 14.41 -0.37 14.54
C LYS A 78 13.41 -1.09 13.64
N TRP A 79 12.37 -1.71 14.22
CA TRP A 79 11.29 -2.33 13.44
C TRP A 79 10.53 -1.33 12.56
N MET A 80 10.28 -0.12 13.07
CA MET A 80 9.67 0.97 12.29
C MET A 80 10.57 1.40 11.13
N ALA A 81 11.86 1.55 11.36
CA ALA A 81 12.83 1.87 10.31
C ALA A 81 12.93 0.76 9.26
N ASN A 82 12.95 -0.51 9.70
CA ASN A 82 12.92 -1.66 8.80
C ASN A 82 11.63 -1.69 7.95
N SER A 83 10.46 -1.44 8.55
CA SER A 83 9.20 -1.35 7.80
C SER A 83 9.24 -0.23 6.77
N ALA A 84 9.75 0.93 7.14
CA ALA A 84 9.90 2.05 6.21
C ALA A 84 10.86 1.72 5.06
N PHE A 85 11.95 1.03 5.35
CA PHE A 85 12.91 0.56 4.36
C PHE A 85 12.29 -0.51 3.44
N TYR A 86 11.70 -1.58 3.98
CA TYR A 86 11.07 -2.63 3.18
C TYR A 86 9.95 -2.08 2.29
N ALA A 87 9.05 -1.28 2.87
CA ALA A 87 7.93 -0.72 2.13
C ALA A 87 8.39 0.35 1.13
N GLY A 88 9.30 1.25 1.52
CA GLY A 88 9.79 2.32 0.67
C GLY A 88 10.62 1.79 -0.50
N ALA A 89 11.68 1.02 -0.22
CA ALA A 89 12.54 0.44 -1.25
C ALA A 89 11.80 -0.60 -2.09
N GLY A 90 11.03 -1.49 -1.44
CA GLY A 90 10.26 -2.54 -2.13
C GLY A 90 9.20 -1.96 -3.06
N ALA A 91 8.41 -0.98 -2.60
CA ALA A 91 7.40 -0.34 -3.45
C ALA A 91 8.02 0.46 -4.60
N LEU A 92 9.13 1.16 -4.36
CA LEU A 92 9.81 1.91 -5.41
C LEU A 92 10.34 0.99 -6.51
N LEU A 93 11.06 -0.06 -6.14
CA LEU A 93 11.61 -1.05 -7.08
C LEU A 93 10.49 -1.81 -7.79
N SER A 94 9.47 -2.24 -7.06
CA SER A 94 8.31 -2.93 -7.63
C SER A 94 7.56 -2.04 -8.63
N THR A 95 7.36 -0.76 -8.32
CA THR A 95 6.72 0.20 -9.22
C THR A 95 7.57 0.44 -10.47
N ALA A 96 8.89 0.56 -10.33
CA ALA A 96 9.80 0.73 -11.46
C ALA A 96 9.76 -0.48 -12.42
N VAL A 97 9.83 -1.70 -11.88
CA VAL A 97 9.71 -2.94 -12.67
C VAL A 97 8.32 -3.02 -13.32
N SER A 98 7.26 -2.69 -12.56
CA SER A 98 5.88 -2.68 -13.06
C SER A 98 5.68 -1.67 -14.19
N ALA A 99 6.28 -0.48 -14.08
CA ALA A 99 6.18 0.56 -15.10
C ALA A 99 6.80 0.09 -16.44
N VAL A 100 8.00 -0.46 -16.40
CA VAL A 100 8.69 -0.96 -17.60
C VAL A 100 7.92 -2.14 -18.20
N SER A 101 7.58 -3.13 -17.38
CA SER A 101 6.88 -4.34 -17.84
C SER A 101 5.46 -4.05 -18.33
N GLY A 102 4.72 -3.21 -17.60
CA GLY A 102 3.36 -2.79 -17.96
C GLY A 102 3.33 -1.98 -19.24
N TYR A 103 4.27 -1.05 -19.42
CA TYR A 103 4.43 -0.30 -20.67
C TYR A 103 4.74 -1.24 -21.84
N ALA A 104 5.70 -2.15 -21.67
CA ALA A 104 6.06 -3.09 -22.71
C ALA A 104 4.87 -3.98 -23.13
N LEU A 105 4.08 -4.44 -22.17
CA LEU A 105 2.87 -5.23 -22.41
C LEU A 105 1.67 -4.41 -22.98
N ALA A 106 1.71 -3.10 -22.89
CA ALA A 106 0.67 -2.24 -23.45
C ALA A 106 0.98 -1.78 -24.87
N VAL A 107 2.24 -1.42 -25.14
CA VAL A 107 2.65 -0.70 -26.37
C VAL A 107 3.21 -1.63 -27.42
N TYR A 108 4.01 -2.62 -27.01
CA TYR A 108 4.67 -3.51 -27.99
C TYR A 108 3.77 -4.70 -28.36
N ARG A 109 3.90 -5.13 -29.61
CA ARG A 109 3.27 -6.34 -30.15
C ARG A 109 4.36 -7.40 -30.37
N PHE A 110 4.33 -8.49 -29.60
CA PHE A 110 5.30 -9.59 -29.73
C PHE A 110 4.64 -10.95 -29.53
N ARG A 111 5.30 -12.01 -30.05
CA ARG A 111 4.79 -13.39 -29.90
C ARG A 111 4.82 -13.80 -28.43
N GLY A 112 3.70 -14.35 -27.93
CA GLY A 112 3.55 -14.80 -26.56
C GLY A 112 3.10 -13.71 -25.56
N GLN A 113 2.86 -12.48 -26.01
CA GLN A 113 2.39 -11.36 -25.15
C GLN A 113 1.16 -11.73 -24.32
N GLU A 114 0.15 -12.34 -24.95
CA GLU A 114 -1.05 -12.77 -24.23
C GLU A 114 -0.79 -13.88 -23.22
N SER A 115 0.08 -14.83 -23.57
CA SER A 115 0.45 -15.91 -22.65
C SER A 115 1.17 -15.38 -21.42
N ILE A 116 2.12 -14.45 -21.59
CA ILE A 116 2.80 -13.77 -20.47
C ILE A 116 1.79 -13.01 -19.62
N PHE A 117 0.86 -12.30 -20.24
CA PHE A 117 -0.16 -11.55 -19.51
C PHE A 117 -1.11 -12.48 -18.73
N ASN A 118 -1.52 -13.60 -19.33
CA ASN A 118 -2.38 -14.58 -18.65
C ASN A 118 -1.64 -15.27 -17.48
N ILE A 119 -0.35 -15.54 -17.60
CA ILE A 119 0.49 -16.04 -16.49
C ILE A 119 0.55 -15.00 -15.37
N LEU A 120 0.73 -13.72 -15.70
CA LEU A 120 0.69 -12.63 -14.71
C LEU A 120 -0.68 -12.54 -14.01
N LEU A 121 -1.78 -12.66 -14.77
CA LEU A 121 -3.13 -12.68 -14.18
C LEU A 121 -3.34 -13.89 -13.25
N ALA A 122 -2.85 -15.06 -13.63
CA ALA A 122 -2.86 -16.22 -12.75
C ALA A 122 -2.07 -15.96 -11.47
N GLY A 123 -0.91 -15.27 -11.58
CA GLY A 123 -0.12 -14.84 -10.43
C GLY A 123 -0.85 -13.86 -9.50
N VAL A 124 -1.69 -12.96 -10.04
CA VAL A 124 -2.53 -12.04 -9.24
C VAL A 124 -3.56 -12.82 -8.41
N LEU A 125 -4.10 -13.89 -8.95
CA LEU A 125 -5.14 -14.71 -8.31
C LEU A 125 -4.55 -15.75 -7.33
N MET A 126 -3.25 -15.97 -7.36
CA MET A 126 -2.58 -16.96 -6.52
C MET A 126 -2.50 -16.46 -5.07
N PRO A 127 -2.99 -17.22 -4.09
CA PRO A 127 -2.83 -16.83 -2.68
C PRO A 127 -1.34 -16.75 -2.30
N PRO A 128 -0.86 -15.62 -1.70
CA PRO A 128 0.56 -15.46 -1.36
C PRO A 128 1.13 -16.55 -0.44
N VAL A 129 0.27 -17.16 0.40
CA VAL A 129 0.67 -18.22 1.31
C VAL A 129 1.20 -19.48 0.61
N ILE A 130 0.71 -19.77 -0.59
CA ILE A 130 1.15 -20.93 -1.38
C ILE A 130 2.59 -20.73 -1.87
N LEU A 131 2.98 -19.49 -2.15
CA LEU A 131 4.32 -19.16 -2.64
C LEU A 131 5.35 -19.03 -1.53
N ALA A 132 4.93 -18.91 -0.28
CA ALA A 132 5.83 -18.62 0.84
C ALA A 132 6.90 -19.72 1.05
N VAL A 133 6.49 -20.99 1.04
CA VAL A 133 7.44 -22.11 1.21
C VAL A 133 8.37 -22.27 0.00
N PRO A 134 7.91 -22.28 -1.27
CA PRO A 134 8.80 -22.30 -2.43
C PRO A 134 9.80 -21.13 -2.46
N GLN A 135 9.37 -19.92 -2.11
CA GLN A 135 10.25 -18.75 -2.03
C GLN A 135 11.33 -18.93 -0.94
N TYR A 136 10.93 -19.46 0.23
CA TYR A 136 11.88 -19.75 1.30
C TYR A 136 12.95 -20.75 0.85
N LEU A 137 12.56 -21.85 0.21
CA LEU A 137 13.50 -22.88 -0.24
C LEU A 137 14.48 -22.33 -1.28
N LEU A 138 14.00 -21.54 -2.25
CA LEU A 138 14.87 -20.90 -3.25
C LEU A 138 15.88 -19.94 -2.63
N LEU A 139 15.45 -19.13 -1.64
CA LEU A 139 16.34 -18.19 -0.98
C LEU A 139 17.27 -18.86 0.02
N ALA A 140 16.88 -19.99 0.61
CA ALA A 140 17.73 -20.82 1.46
C ALA A 140 18.87 -21.48 0.66
N GLU A 141 18.60 -21.97 -0.55
CA GLU A 141 19.65 -22.50 -1.45
C GLU A 141 20.66 -21.43 -1.87
N ALA A 142 20.24 -20.16 -1.89
CA ALA A 142 21.10 -19.02 -2.23
C ALA A 142 21.76 -18.36 -1.00
N ASP A 143 21.62 -18.91 0.23
CA ASP A 143 22.08 -18.34 1.49
C ASP A 143 21.58 -16.91 1.74
N LEU A 144 20.37 -16.58 1.24
CA LEU A 144 19.75 -15.27 1.37
C LEU A 144 18.68 -15.19 2.46
N THR A 145 18.32 -16.29 3.12
CA THR A 145 17.40 -16.27 4.26
C THR A 145 17.97 -15.43 5.41
N ASP A 146 17.09 -14.97 6.28
CA ASP A 146 17.45 -14.09 7.42
C ASP A 146 18.25 -12.85 7.01
N SER A 147 17.93 -12.29 5.85
CA SER A 147 18.54 -11.06 5.32
C SER A 147 17.48 -10.07 4.84
N TYR A 148 17.85 -8.79 4.69
CA TYR A 148 16.95 -7.80 4.07
C TYR A 148 16.51 -8.21 2.66
N LEU A 149 17.36 -8.91 1.93
CA LEU A 149 17.06 -9.37 0.57
C LEU A 149 15.99 -10.46 0.56
N SER A 150 15.89 -11.28 1.60
CA SER A 150 14.85 -12.33 1.67
C SER A 150 13.44 -11.78 1.68
N VAL A 151 13.25 -10.54 2.16
CA VAL A 151 11.96 -9.85 2.14
C VAL A 151 11.81 -8.98 0.89
N LEU A 152 12.89 -8.31 0.44
CA LEU A 152 12.83 -7.39 -0.69
C LEU A 152 12.68 -8.11 -2.04
N LEU A 153 13.46 -9.16 -2.31
CA LEU A 153 13.46 -9.81 -3.63
C LEU A 153 12.07 -10.33 -4.07
N PRO A 154 11.31 -11.03 -3.21
CA PRO A 154 9.97 -11.49 -3.59
C PRO A 154 8.98 -10.38 -3.89
N VAL A 155 9.08 -9.21 -3.23
CA VAL A 155 8.12 -8.12 -3.39
C VAL A 155 8.42 -7.21 -4.59
N ILE A 156 9.64 -7.25 -5.16
CA ILE A 156 10.01 -6.46 -6.35
C ILE A 156 9.19 -6.89 -7.57
N LEU A 157 8.96 -8.19 -7.74
CA LEU A 157 8.17 -8.73 -8.85
C LEU A 157 6.72 -8.88 -8.43
N SER A 158 5.91 -7.86 -8.69
CA SER A 158 4.49 -7.85 -8.37
C SER A 158 3.62 -8.06 -9.62
N PRO A 159 2.98 -9.22 -9.79
CA PRO A 159 2.02 -9.43 -10.87
C PRO A 159 0.90 -8.39 -10.88
N TYR A 160 0.39 -8.02 -9.71
CA TYR A 160 -0.63 -6.98 -9.56
C TYR A 160 -0.12 -5.60 -9.97
N GLY A 161 1.12 -5.25 -9.61
CA GLY A 161 1.73 -3.99 -10.02
C GLY A 161 1.89 -3.90 -11.54
N VAL A 162 2.36 -4.97 -12.19
CA VAL A 162 2.49 -5.04 -13.66
C VAL A 162 1.13 -4.94 -14.35
N TYR A 163 0.11 -5.64 -13.82
CA TYR A 163 -1.26 -5.58 -14.32
C TYR A 163 -1.81 -4.15 -14.30
N LEU A 164 -1.71 -3.45 -13.17
CA LEU A 164 -2.16 -2.07 -13.05
C LEU A 164 -1.38 -1.13 -13.96
N ALA A 165 -0.04 -1.23 -13.98
CA ALA A 165 0.80 -0.40 -14.82
C ALA A 165 0.47 -0.58 -16.31
N ARG A 166 0.12 -1.80 -16.77
CA ARG A 166 -0.35 -2.05 -18.13
C ARG A 166 -1.66 -1.32 -18.43
N ILE A 167 -2.63 -1.38 -17.52
CA ILE A 167 -3.91 -0.68 -17.69
C ILE A 167 -3.68 0.84 -17.83
N TYR A 168 -2.86 1.41 -16.94
CA TYR A 168 -2.54 2.83 -16.99
C TYR A 168 -1.75 3.19 -18.25
N ALA A 169 -0.79 2.39 -18.67
CA ALA A 169 -0.06 2.62 -19.92
C ALA A 169 -1.01 2.63 -21.13
N ALA A 170 -1.92 1.64 -21.21
CA ALA A 170 -2.86 1.52 -22.31
C ALA A 170 -3.86 2.69 -22.37
N SER A 171 -4.20 3.30 -21.24
CA SER A 171 -5.15 4.41 -21.18
C SER A 171 -4.50 5.79 -21.29
N ALA A 172 -3.27 5.96 -20.77
CA ALA A 172 -2.60 7.25 -20.67
C ALA A 172 -1.64 7.54 -21.83
N VAL A 173 -1.18 6.51 -22.57
CA VAL A 173 -0.16 6.67 -23.61
C VAL A 173 -0.77 6.34 -25.00
N PRO A 174 -1.19 7.36 -25.77
CA PRO A 174 -1.70 7.16 -27.13
C PRO A 174 -0.61 6.63 -28.07
N GLY A 175 -0.97 5.68 -28.95
CA GLY A 175 -0.04 5.10 -29.93
C GLY A 175 0.59 6.15 -30.85
N ASP A 176 -0.20 7.13 -31.29
CA ASP A 176 0.25 8.21 -32.18
C ASP A 176 1.40 9.03 -31.58
N VAL A 177 1.42 9.22 -30.27
CA VAL A 177 2.50 9.95 -29.57
C VAL A 177 3.80 9.14 -29.57
N ILE A 178 3.70 7.83 -29.44
CA ILE A 178 4.85 6.92 -29.52
C ILE A 178 5.39 6.88 -30.95
N GLU A 179 4.52 6.82 -31.96
CA GLU A 179 4.92 6.83 -33.37
C GLU A 179 5.58 8.16 -33.77
N ALA A 180 5.07 9.28 -33.29
CA ALA A 180 5.71 10.59 -33.49
C ALA A 180 7.11 10.62 -32.89
N GLY A 181 7.29 10.10 -31.67
CA GLY A 181 8.62 10.00 -31.04
C GLY A 181 9.62 9.13 -31.82
N ARG A 182 9.13 8.08 -32.52
CA ARG A 182 9.93 7.24 -33.41
C ARG A 182 10.33 7.98 -34.68
N VAL A 183 9.40 8.72 -35.28
CA VAL A 183 9.65 9.56 -36.48
C VAL A 183 10.71 10.63 -36.17
N ASP A 184 10.67 11.21 -34.97
CA ASP A 184 11.68 12.16 -34.48
C ASP A 184 13.05 11.51 -34.17
N GLY A 185 13.22 10.21 -34.42
CA GLY A 185 14.47 9.50 -34.23
C GLY A 185 14.77 9.11 -32.79
N GLY A 186 13.77 9.13 -31.89
CA GLY A 186 13.89 8.70 -30.51
C GLY A 186 14.11 7.18 -30.40
N SER A 187 15.09 6.75 -29.60
CA SER A 187 15.19 5.33 -29.24
C SER A 187 14.01 4.93 -28.32
N GLU A 188 13.63 3.66 -28.31
CA GLU A 188 12.51 3.15 -27.49
C GLU A 188 12.67 3.48 -26.00
N TRP A 189 13.90 3.39 -25.47
CA TRP A 189 14.18 3.77 -24.08
C TRP A 189 14.02 5.28 -23.84
N ARG A 190 14.42 6.11 -24.81
CA ARG A 190 14.23 7.56 -24.74
C ARG A 190 12.74 7.91 -24.76
N ILE A 191 11.98 7.31 -25.67
CA ILE A 191 10.51 7.50 -25.78
C ILE A 191 9.85 7.07 -24.48
N PHE A 192 10.18 5.90 -23.94
CA PHE A 192 9.68 5.45 -22.64
C PHE A 192 9.95 6.48 -21.54
N ARG A 193 11.22 6.88 -21.37
CA ARG A 193 11.62 7.72 -20.24
C ARG A 193 11.11 9.16 -20.35
N THR A 194 11.07 9.75 -21.57
CA THR A 194 10.77 11.18 -21.76
C THR A 194 9.30 11.46 -22.12
N ILE A 195 8.59 10.48 -22.65
CA ILE A 195 7.22 10.61 -23.11
C ILE A 195 6.27 9.73 -22.28
N ALA A 196 6.43 8.40 -22.35
CA ALA A 196 5.48 7.48 -21.76
C ALA A 196 5.49 7.52 -20.23
N LEU A 197 6.66 7.48 -19.59
CA LEU A 197 6.79 7.46 -18.13
C LEU A 197 6.17 8.70 -17.46
N PRO A 198 6.40 9.94 -17.92
CA PRO A 198 5.69 11.11 -17.40
C PRO A 198 4.17 11.03 -17.55
N MET A 199 3.68 10.50 -18.68
CA MET A 199 2.23 10.33 -18.92
C MET A 199 1.62 9.26 -18.00
N MET A 200 2.36 8.21 -17.68
CA MET A 200 1.93 7.15 -16.76
C MET A 200 2.03 7.55 -15.27
N LEU A 201 2.77 8.62 -14.95
CA LEU A 201 3.16 8.96 -13.57
C LEU A 201 1.98 9.00 -12.58
N PRO A 202 0.81 9.61 -12.87
CA PRO A 202 -0.33 9.60 -11.95
C PRO A 202 -0.79 8.18 -11.60
N GLY A 203 -0.87 7.29 -12.60
CA GLY A 203 -1.20 5.88 -12.39
C GLY A 203 -0.13 5.12 -11.62
N LEU A 204 1.16 5.40 -11.88
CA LEU A 204 2.28 4.78 -11.18
C LEU A 204 2.36 5.19 -9.71
N VAL A 205 1.95 6.40 -9.36
CA VAL A 205 1.79 6.83 -7.96
C VAL A 205 0.75 5.96 -7.24
N THR A 206 -0.33 5.59 -7.93
CA THR A 206 -1.32 4.65 -7.38
C THR A 206 -0.74 3.24 -7.22
N VAL A 207 0.02 2.75 -8.20
CA VAL A 207 0.73 1.47 -8.09
C VAL A 207 1.68 1.49 -6.89
N PHE A 208 2.48 2.55 -6.75
CA PHE A 208 3.39 2.72 -5.60
C PHE A 208 2.66 2.67 -4.27
N LEU A 209 1.53 3.39 -4.14
CA LEU A 209 0.74 3.38 -2.91
C LEU A 209 0.25 1.99 -2.54
N PHE A 210 -0.32 1.25 -3.50
CA PHE A 210 -0.79 -0.10 -3.24
C PHE A 210 0.36 -1.04 -2.85
N GLN A 211 1.51 -0.95 -3.52
CA GLN A 211 2.69 -1.74 -3.17
C GLN A 211 3.23 -1.38 -1.79
N PHE A 212 3.32 -0.08 -1.48
CA PHE A 212 3.78 0.36 -0.16
C PHE A 212 2.89 -0.17 0.96
N VAL A 213 1.57 -0.01 0.83
CA VAL A 213 0.61 -0.49 1.83
C VAL A 213 0.66 -2.01 1.97
N ALA A 214 0.76 -2.74 0.86
CA ALA A 214 0.86 -4.19 0.87
C ALA A 214 2.14 -4.69 1.58
N ILE A 215 3.29 -4.05 1.31
CA ILE A 215 4.58 -4.42 1.92
C ILE A 215 4.63 -3.98 3.38
N TRP A 216 4.14 -2.79 3.72
CA TRP A 216 4.07 -2.30 5.09
C TRP A 216 3.28 -3.23 6.00
N ASN A 217 2.16 -3.76 5.52
CA ASN A 217 1.29 -4.67 6.26
C ASN A 217 1.69 -6.15 6.10
N ASN A 218 2.75 -6.45 5.34
CA ASN A 218 3.16 -7.83 5.13
C ASN A 218 3.70 -8.42 6.45
N PHE A 219 3.09 -9.51 6.84
CA PHE A 219 3.46 -10.27 8.03
C PHE A 219 4.05 -11.63 7.65
N LEU A 220 3.40 -12.35 6.74
CA LEU A 220 3.69 -13.76 6.47
C LEU A 220 5.09 -13.98 5.92
N LEU A 221 5.50 -13.17 4.92
CA LEU A 221 6.80 -13.32 4.30
C LEU A 221 7.94 -13.03 5.27
N PRO A 222 7.97 -11.90 6.02
CA PRO A 222 8.96 -11.68 7.07
C PRO A 222 8.95 -12.75 8.15
N TYR A 223 7.78 -13.25 8.55
CA TYR A 223 7.65 -14.31 9.57
C TYR A 223 8.35 -15.60 9.17
N ILE A 224 8.31 -15.96 7.87
CA ILE A 224 8.93 -17.18 7.35
C ILE A 224 10.43 -16.97 7.06
N MET A 225 10.79 -15.75 6.60
CA MET A 225 12.13 -15.47 6.08
C MET A 225 13.14 -15.02 7.14
N LEU A 226 12.68 -14.40 8.24
CA LEU A 226 13.55 -13.73 9.22
C LEU A 226 13.56 -14.49 10.56
N GLY A 227 14.75 -14.74 11.07
CA GLY A 227 14.98 -15.29 12.40
C GLY A 227 15.51 -14.24 13.38
N ASP A 228 16.28 -13.25 12.89
CA ASP A 228 16.87 -12.18 13.67
C ASP A 228 15.88 -11.03 13.86
N ASP A 229 15.51 -10.74 15.11
CA ASP A 229 14.53 -9.72 15.43
C ASP A 229 15.02 -8.28 15.17
N GLU A 230 16.30 -8.06 14.97
CA GLU A 230 16.84 -6.78 14.55
C GLU A 230 16.44 -6.40 13.11
N LYS A 231 16.06 -7.39 12.29
CA LYS A 231 15.62 -7.21 10.89
C LYS A 231 14.10 -7.18 10.74
N PHE A 232 13.34 -7.44 11.82
CA PHE A 232 11.90 -7.52 11.75
C PHE A 232 11.26 -6.20 11.27
N PRO A 233 10.23 -6.25 10.43
CA PRO A 233 9.31 -5.14 10.25
C PRO A 233 8.43 -4.99 11.49
N VAL A 234 7.80 -3.82 11.65
CA VAL A 234 6.96 -3.50 12.80
C VAL A 234 5.82 -4.49 13.02
N THR A 235 5.23 -5.00 11.95
CA THR A 235 4.15 -6.01 12.01
C THR A 235 4.60 -7.28 12.70
N LEU A 236 5.77 -7.79 12.33
CA LEU A 236 6.35 -9.01 12.94
C LEU A 236 6.83 -8.75 14.36
N GLY A 237 7.52 -7.62 14.59
CA GLY A 237 7.98 -7.23 15.92
C GLY A 237 6.83 -7.08 16.93
N LEU A 238 5.75 -6.41 16.56
CA LEU A 238 4.55 -6.30 17.42
C LEU A 238 3.87 -7.65 17.65
N TYR A 239 3.86 -8.53 16.66
CA TYR A 239 3.34 -9.89 16.82
C TYR A 239 4.16 -10.69 17.85
N THR A 240 5.48 -10.61 17.83
CA THR A 240 6.32 -11.29 18.82
C THR A 240 6.10 -10.76 20.24
N LEU A 241 5.90 -9.44 20.40
CA LEU A 241 5.49 -8.84 21.67
C LEU A 241 4.10 -9.33 22.12
N LEU A 242 3.16 -9.44 21.21
CA LEU A 242 1.79 -9.91 21.51
C LEU A 242 1.82 -11.35 22.03
N GLN A 243 2.63 -12.22 21.44
CA GLN A 243 2.78 -13.60 21.89
C GLN A 243 3.39 -13.68 23.30
N GLN A 244 4.37 -12.83 23.60
CA GLN A 244 4.96 -12.72 24.95
C GLN A 244 3.98 -12.11 25.97
N GLY A 245 3.03 -11.30 25.51
CA GLY A 245 1.98 -10.67 26.34
C GLY A 245 1.09 -11.69 27.08
N SER A 246 0.96 -12.92 26.57
CA SER A 246 0.22 -14.00 27.23
C SER A 246 0.80 -14.34 28.63
N THR A 247 2.09 -14.17 28.81
CA THR A 247 2.81 -14.39 30.09
C THR A 247 3.12 -13.09 30.81
N THR A 248 3.15 -11.97 30.10
CA THR A 248 3.52 -10.65 30.65
C THR A 248 2.49 -9.60 30.18
N PRO A 249 1.34 -9.45 30.89
CA PRO A 249 0.23 -8.57 30.45
C PRO A 249 0.61 -7.11 30.19
N ALA A 250 1.67 -6.61 30.83
CA ALA A 250 2.17 -5.25 30.59
C ALA A 250 2.58 -5.01 29.13
N LEU A 251 2.97 -6.05 28.37
CA LEU A 251 3.36 -5.95 26.97
C LEU A 251 2.19 -5.61 26.05
N TYR A 252 0.94 -5.93 26.42
CA TYR A 252 -0.24 -5.53 25.61
C TYR A 252 -0.33 -4.01 25.42
N THR A 253 0.04 -3.24 26.44
CA THR A 253 0.05 -1.77 26.34
C THR A 253 1.09 -1.30 25.32
N LEU A 254 2.26 -1.94 25.29
CA LEU A 254 3.32 -1.65 24.30
C LEU A 254 2.86 -2.01 22.89
N VAL A 255 2.22 -3.18 22.72
CA VAL A 255 1.70 -3.62 21.42
C VAL A 255 0.65 -2.63 20.87
N ILE A 256 -0.32 -2.23 21.72
CA ILE A 256 -1.37 -1.29 21.32
C ILE A 256 -0.79 0.08 20.97
N THR A 257 0.14 0.58 21.81
CA THR A 257 0.81 1.86 21.55
C THR A 257 1.66 1.79 20.28
N GLY A 258 2.40 0.70 20.09
CA GLY A 258 3.18 0.47 18.86
C GLY A 258 2.31 0.36 17.61
N ALA A 259 1.18 -0.35 17.69
CA ALA A 259 0.24 -0.45 16.58
C ALA A 259 -0.36 0.93 16.21
N MET A 260 -0.72 1.75 17.22
CA MET A 260 -1.19 3.12 16.99
C MET A 260 -0.13 3.96 16.29
N LEU A 261 1.13 3.92 16.73
CA LEU A 261 2.21 4.67 16.09
C LEU A 261 2.51 4.15 14.67
N ALA A 262 2.36 2.84 14.42
CA ALA A 262 2.58 2.25 13.10
C ALA A 262 1.55 2.68 12.04
N ILE A 263 0.41 3.23 12.43
CA ILE A 263 -0.59 3.80 11.50
C ILE A 263 -0.12 5.17 10.96
N VAL A 264 0.66 5.92 11.74
CA VAL A 264 1.04 7.31 11.41
C VAL A 264 1.76 7.44 10.06
N PRO A 265 2.76 6.60 9.72
CA PRO A 265 3.42 6.67 8.41
C PRO A 265 2.48 6.40 7.23
N LEU A 266 1.51 5.49 7.39
CA LEU A 266 0.51 5.20 6.36
C LEU A 266 -0.42 6.39 6.12
N ILE A 267 -0.89 7.04 7.20
CA ILE A 267 -1.70 8.26 7.10
C ILE A 267 -0.88 9.37 6.42
N ALA A 268 0.36 9.59 6.86
CA ALA A 268 1.24 10.60 6.28
C ALA A 268 1.46 10.36 4.78
N LEU A 269 1.75 9.12 4.39
CA LEU A 269 1.91 8.74 2.98
C LEU A 269 0.63 9.04 2.18
N PHE A 270 -0.53 8.62 2.69
CA PHE A 270 -1.81 8.85 2.03
C PHE A 270 -2.08 10.34 1.82
N LEU A 271 -1.86 11.18 2.86
CA LEU A 271 -2.04 12.63 2.78
C LEU A 271 -1.09 13.29 1.76
N VAL A 272 0.12 12.76 1.59
CA VAL A 272 1.05 13.24 0.57
C VAL A 272 0.60 12.83 -0.83
N ILE A 273 0.12 11.60 -0.99
CA ILE A 273 -0.19 11.01 -2.31
C ILE A 273 -1.56 11.47 -2.82
N GLN A 274 -2.55 11.72 -1.96
CA GLN A 274 -3.92 12.10 -2.37
C GLN A 274 -3.97 13.31 -3.32
N ARG A 275 -3.01 14.23 -3.24
CA ARG A 275 -2.90 15.40 -4.12
C ARG A 275 -2.70 15.03 -5.59
N PHE A 276 -2.12 13.87 -5.87
CA PHE A 276 -1.91 13.39 -7.25
C PHE A 276 -3.18 12.83 -7.87
N TRP A 277 -4.14 12.34 -7.07
CA TRP A 277 -5.43 11.85 -7.55
C TRP A 277 -6.41 12.98 -7.88
N SER A 278 -6.36 14.11 -7.16
CA SER A 278 -7.25 15.25 -7.41
C SER A 278 -7.04 15.90 -8.77
N LEU A 279 -5.84 15.79 -9.35
CA LEU A 279 -5.52 16.34 -10.67
C LEU A 279 -6.18 15.54 -11.82
N ASP A 280 -6.29 14.22 -11.69
CA ASP A 280 -6.91 13.36 -12.71
C ASP A 280 -8.45 13.51 -12.75
N LEU A 281 -9.10 13.68 -11.60
CA LEU A 281 -10.54 13.89 -11.52
C LEU A 281 -10.98 15.20 -12.18
N LEU A 282 -10.14 16.23 -12.10
CA LEU A 282 -10.42 17.53 -12.73
C LEU A 282 -10.19 17.50 -14.24
N SER A 283 -9.22 16.75 -14.74
CA SER A 283 -8.95 16.60 -16.18
C SER A 283 -10.01 15.76 -16.90
N GLY A 284 -10.62 14.79 -16.23
CA GLY A 284 -11.72 13.96 -16.73
C GLY A 284 -13.07 14.70 -16.82
N ALA A 285 -13.33 15.65 -15.92
CA ALA A 285 -14.57 16.41 -15.86
C ALA A 285 -14.70 17.50 -16.94
N VAL A 286 -13.62 17.87 -17.62
CA VAL A 286 -13.60 18.91 -18.67
C VAL A 286 -13.84 18.33 -20.08
N LYS A 287 -13.94 17.02 -20.24
CA LYS A 287 -14.17 16.34 -21.54
C LYS A 287 -15.62 15.92 -21.81
N SER A 288 -16.60 16.48 -21.07
CA SER A 288 -18.03 16.24 -21.30
C SER A 288 -18.71 17.44 -21.98
#